data_af4d9a3007b797cf30b7b83d45f082bd
#
_entry.id   af4d9a3007b797cf30b7b83d45f082bd
#
_cell.length_a   1.000
_cell.length_b   1.000
_cell.length_c   1.000
_cell.angle_alpha   90.00
_cell.angle_beta   90.00
_cell.angle_gamma   90.00
#
_symmetry.space_group_name_H-M   'P 1'
#
loop_
_entity.id
_entity.type
_entity.pdbx_description
1 polymer ?
#
loop_
_entity_poly.entity_id
_entity_poly.type
_entity_poly.pdbx_seq_one_letter_code
_entity_poly.pdbx_strand_id
1 'polypeptide(L)'
;MMNKLGLIIVSVILALIQTGCAEQSTWMSLNSSNPRIIWEVKPQADLENITGEQISTPEFKMSDYVKGVVPGTVFTAYVEAGIVPDPNYADNIYKVDETFYNRPFWYRTEFELPSSYSEGKRVWLHFDNTNRFADFYFNGEKISGTKTSTKDVSGHMLRSKFDVTNLIKKSGKNVIAVLITDADQKKTRKAKDPYGVACSPSYLAGAGWDWMPYVPGRLAGITGNAYLVVTGDVVMEDPWVRSELPTLQKAELSVSTDIRNASSSPKEVVVSGVIQPGNISFSKDIRVEGGTTARLSINKDDIAQLVVDHPRLWWPNGYGDPNLYTCKLTCSVDGKVSDVKEMTFGIKKYEYKMVDNVVGYPVLTFFINGQKIYLKGGNWGMSEYLLRCQGKEYETKIRLHKEMNYNMIRLWTGCVTDDEFYDYCDKYGIMVWNDFWLYVAYNDVAQPEAFKANALDKVRRLRNHPSIAIWCGANETHPAPDLDNYLREMIAKEDNNDRMYKSCSNQDGLSGSGWWGNQPPRHHFETSGSNLAFNTPAYPYGIDYGLSLIHI
;
A
#
# COMPACT_ATOMS: atom_id res chain seq x y z
N MET A 1 -61.27 5.38 -3.38
CA MET A 1 -60.42 6.23 -4.25
C MET A 1 -59.18 6.80 -3.57
N MET A 2 -58.67 6.18 -2.49
CA MET A 2 -57.50 6.71 -1.73
C MET A 2 -56.21 5.89 -1.86
N ASN A 3 -56.16 4.84 -2.68
CA ASN A 3 -54.99 3.96 -2.77
C ASN A 3 -54.13 4.10 -4.03
N LYS A 4 -54.42 5.06 -4.94
CA LYS A 4 -53.59 5.26 -6.14
C LYS A 4 -52.64 6.47 -6.08
N LEU A 5 -52.84 7.41 -5.15
CA LEU A 5 -51.94 8.56 -5.01
C LEU A 5 -50.69 8.25 -4.16
N GLY A 6 -50.81 7.31 -3.21
CA GLY A 6 -49.67 6.88 -2.37
C GLY A 6 -48.61 6.08 -3.13
N LEU A 7 -49.01 5.33 -4.16
CA LEU A 7 -48.08 4.51 -4.96
C LEU A 7 -47.24 5.31 -5.95
N ILE A 8 -47.79 6.45 -6.42
CA ILE A 8 -47.08 7.32 -7.39
C ILE A 8 -46.01 8.15 -6.69
N ILE A 9 -46.23 8.55 -5.43
CA ILE A 9 -45.27 9.33 -4.66
C ILE A 9 -44.08 8.44 -4.22
N VAL A 10 -44.32 7.18 -3.84
CA VAL A 10 -43.27 6.22 -3.52
C VAL A 10 -42.44 5.84 -4.75
N SER A 11 -43.06 5.69 -5.91
CA SER A 11 -42.36 5.41 -7.17
C SER A 11 -41.52 6.60 -7.67
N VAL A 12 -41.95 7.84 -7.45
CA VAL A 12 -41.16 9.03 -7.81
C VAL A 12 -40.02 9.28 -6.86
N ILE A 13 -40.17 8.96 -5.57
CA ILE A 13 -39.05 9.05 -4.59
C ILE A 13 -38.02 7.92 -4.83
N LEU A 14 -38.44 6.71 -5.19
CA LEU A 14 -37.52 5.65 -5.59
C LEU A 14 -36.82 5.95 -6.92
N ALA A 15 -37.48 6.60 -7.87
CA ALA A 15 -36.85 6.98 -9.15
C ALA A 15 -35.87 8.16 -9.00
N LEU A 16 -36.05 9.03 -8.01
CA LEU A 16 -35.10 10.11 -7.70
C LEU A 16 -33.88 9.62 -6.90
N ILE A 17 -33.98 8.47 -6.23
CA ILE A 17 -32.84 7.84 -5.54
C ILE A 17 -31.97 7.02 -6.53
N GLN A 18 -32.52 6.60 -7.67
CA GLN A 18 -31.77 5.83 -8.69
C GLN A 18 -31.05 6.71 -9.74
N THR A 19 -31.24 8.01 -9.78
CA THR A 19 -30.51 8.88 -10.71
C THR A 19 -29.27 9.56 -10.12
N GLY A 20 -28.93 9.28 -8.87
CA GLY A 20 -27.69 9.67 -8.24
C GLY A 20 -26.64 8.57 -8.33
N CYS A 21 -26.34 8.02 -9.51
CA CYS A 21 -25.07 7.33 -9.73
C CYS A 21 -23.97 8.37 -9.51
N ALA A 22 -23.37 8.36 -8.33
CA ALA A 22 -22.14 9.10 -8.11
C ALA A 22 -21.13 8.59 -9.14
N GLU A 23 -20.70 9.48 -10.03
CA GLU A 23 -19.61 9.16 -10.96
C GLU A 23 -18.43 8.66 -10.13
N GLN A 24 -18.03 7.41 -10.35
CA GLN A 24 -16.81 6.88 -9.74
C GLN A 24 -15.63 7.74 -10.19
N SER A 25 -14.77 8.10 -9.26
CA SER A 25 -13.56 8.89 -9.57
C SER A 25 -12.61 8.15 -10.51
N THR A 26 -12.51 6.83 -10.38
CA THR A 26 -11.69 6.00 -11.28
C THR A 26 -12.42 5.80 -12.60
N TRP A 27 -11.74 6.19 -13.67
CA TRP A 27 -12.42 6.28 -14.95
C TRP A 27 -11.94 5.28 -15.99
N MET A 28 -10.60 5.00 -16.07
CA MET A 28 -10.06 4.07 -17.05
C MET A 28 -8.86 3.32 -16.49
N SER A 29 -8.95 1.99 -16.46
CA SER A 29 -7.81 1.14 -16.13
C SER A 29 -6.84 1.05 -17.30
N LEU A 30 -5.56 1.23 -17.01
CA LEU A 30 -4.43 1.01 -17.92
C LEU A 30 -3.68 -0.30 -17.60
N ASN A 31 -4.22 -1.15 -16.73
CA ASN A 31 -3.65 -2.47 -16.44
C ASN A 31 -3.74 -3.41 -17.64
N SER A 32 -2.86 -4.40 -17.68
CA SER A 32 -2.84 -5.43 -18.73
C SER A 32 -4.10 -6.32 -18.73
N SER A 33 -4.88 -6.32 -17.66
CA SER A 33 -6.20 -6.97 -17.58
C SER A 33 -7.25 -6.27 -18.44
N ASN A 34 -7.06 -5.00 -18.80
CA ASN A 34 -7.89 -4.32 -19.78
C ASN A 34 -7.47 -4.75 -21.20
N PRO A 35 -8.32 -5.47 -21.96
CA PRO A 35 -7.93 -6.02 -23.26
C PRO A 35 -7.61 -4.97 -24.34
N ARG A 36 -7.94 -3.70 -24.09
CA ARG A 36 -7.62 -2.57 -24.99
C ARG A 36 -6.22 -2.00 -24.73
N ILE A 37 -5.56 -2.41 -23.64
CA ILE A 37 -4.25 -1.89 -23.24
C ILE A 37 -3.20 -2.96 -23.46
N ILE A 38 -2.22 -2.61 -24.27
CA ILE A 38 -1.04 -3.44 -24.50
C ILE A 38 0.18 -2.64 -24.07
N TRP A 39 0.88 -3.13 -23.08
CA TRP A 39 2.18 -2.62 -22.71
C TRP A 39 3.26 -3.31 -23.53
N GLU A 40 4.17 -2.51 -24.07
CA GLU A 40 5.35 -2.92 -24.83
C GLU A 40 6.55 -2.77 -23.89
N VAL A 41 7.35 -3.82 -23.71
CA VAL A 41 8.55 -3.80 -22.83
C VAL A 41 9.79 -4.13 -23.64
N LYS A 42 10.83 -3.31 -23.48
CA LYS A 42 12.11 -3.48 -24.19
C LYS A 42 13.27 -2.94 -23.36
N PRO A 43 14.47 -3.58 -23.37
CA PRO A 43 15.66 -3.01 -22.75
C PRO A 43 15.98 -1.61 -23.31
N GLN A 44 16.39 -0.69 -22.45
CA GLN A 44 16.79 0.64 -22.88
C GLN A 44 17.96 0.61 -23.87
N ALA A 45 18.91 -0.30 -23.66
CA ALA A 45 20.07 -0.45 -24.53
C ALA A 45 19.73 -0.77 -25.99
N ASP A 46 18.56 -1.38 -26.25
CA ASP A 46 18.11 -1.68 -27.62
C ASP A 46 17.47 -0.45 -28.32
N LEU A 47 17.31 0.65 -27.60
CA LEU A 47 16.73 1.91 -28.05
C LEU A 47 17.71 3.07 -27.81
N GLU A 48 19.01 2.81 -27.95
CA GLU A 48 20.04 3.84 -27.81
C GLU A 48 19.76 5.01 -28.76
N ASN A 49 19.97 6.23 -28.27
CA ASN A 49 19.72 7.50 -28.97
C ASN A 49 18.24 7.85 -29.20
N ILE A 50 17.29 7.12 -28.66
CA ILE A 50 15.86 7.48 -28.69
C ILE A 50 15.46 7.99 -27.31
N THR A 51 14.95 9.22 -27.25
CA THR A 51 14.56 9.84 -25.98
C THR A 51 13.17 9.40 -25.53
N GLY A 52 12.87 9.58 -24.25
CA GLY A 52 11.53 9.26 -23.72
C GLY A 52 10.43 10.10 -24.34
N GLU A 53 10.75 11.35 -24.71
CA GLU A 53 9.85 12.23 -25.46
C GLU A 53 9.51 11.63 -26.83
N GLN A 54 10.48 11.06 -27.53
CA GLN A 54 10.25 10.39 -28.82
C GLN A 54 9.44 9.09 -28.63
N ILE A 55 9.80 8.25 -27.64
CA ILE A 55 9.13 6.97 -27.36
C ILE A 55 7.65 7.19 -26.99
N SER A 56 7.34 8.30 -26.31
CA SER A 56 5.98 8.63 -25.88
C SER A 56 5.13 9.33 -26.94
N THR A 57 5.48 9.20 -28.22
CA THR A 57 4.66 9.73 -29.33
C THR A 57 3.96 8.62 -30.12
N PRO A 58 2.82 8.91 -30.80
CA PRO A 58 2.14 7.93 -31.65
C PRO A 58 2.92 7.51 -32.89
N GLU A 59 3.86 8.36 -33.34
CA GLU A 59 4.71 8.15 -34.51
C GLU A 59 5.78 7.10 -34.25
N PHE A 60 6.25 7.00 -33.01
CA PHE A 60 7.20 5.95 -32.59
C PHE A 60 6.52 4.59 -32.56
N LYS A 61 7.18 3.57 -33.08
CA LYS A 61 6.73 2.17 -33.02
C LYS A 61 7.85 1.32 -32.46
N MET A 62 7.58 0.67 -31.35
CA MET A 62 8.51 -0.25 -30.73
C MET A 62 8.46 -1.59 -31.44
N SER A 63 9.53 -1.97 -32.16
CA SER A 63 9.66 -3.29 -32.78
C SER A 63 10.24 -4.29 -31.78
N ASP A 64 9.98 -5.58 -31.98
CA ASP A 64 10.59 -6.69 -31.22
C ASP A 64 10.50 -6.51 -29.70
N TYR A 65 9.34 -6.09 -29.22
CA TYR A 65 9.05 -5.91 -27.80
C TYR A 65 8.48 -7.18 -27.18
N VAL A 66 8.62 -7.29 -25.86
CA VAL A 66 7.90 -8.27 -25.06
C VAL A 66 6.60 -7.62 -24.55
N LYS A 67 5.48 -8.36 -24.60
CA LYS A 67 4.22 -7.88 -24.04
C LYS A 67 4.36 -7.73 -22.53
N GLY A 68 4.22 -6.50 -22.03
CA GLY A 68 4.33 -6.16 -20.62
C GLY A 68 3.16 -6.65 -19.78
N VAL A 69 3.43 -6.92 -18.53
CA VAL A 69 2.43 -7.23 -17.50
C VAL A 69 2.37 -6.05 -16.52
N VAL A 70 1.20 -5.43 -16.37
CA VAL A 70 0.94 -4.32 -15.46
C VAL A 70 -0.40 -4.57 -14.75
N PRO A 71 -0.44 -4.67 -13.42
CA PRO A 71 0.71 -4.72 -12.49
C PRO A 71 1.61 -5.93 -12.72
N GLY A 72 2.93 -5.73 -12.58
CA GLY A 72 3.89 -6.81 -12.72
C GLY A 72 5.33 -6.31 -12.86
N THR A 73 6.21 -7.25 -13.16
CA THR A 73 7.63 -6.97 -13.32
C THR A 73 8.11 -7.22 -14.75
N VAL A 74 9.29 -6.73 -15.10
CA VAL A 74 9.96 -7.10 -16.35
C VAL A 74 10.11 -8.62 -16.44
N PHE A 75 10.56 -9.25 -15.35
CA PHE A 75 10.74 -10.70 -15.30
C PHE A 75 9.44 -11.46 -15.55
N THR A 76 8.34 -11.01 -14.93
CA THR A 76 7.00 -11.56 -15.19
C THR A 76 6.62 -11.50 -16.66
N ALA A 77 6.88 -10.37 -17.34
CA ALA A 77 6.59 -10.21 -18.76
C ALA A 77 7.31 -11.25 -19.63
N TYR A 78 8.58 -11.52 -19.34
CA TYR A 78 9.37 -12.52 -20.08
C TYR A 78 8.92 -13.96 -19.81
N VAL A 79 8.49 -14.26 -18.59
CA VAL A 79 7.90 -15.57 -18.26
C VAL A 79 6.57 -15.76 -18.96
N GLU A 80 5.67 -14.79 -18.91
CA GLU A 80 4.35 -14.84 -19.58
C GLU A 80 4.47 -14.91 -21.11
N ALA A 81 5.54 -14.36 -21.67
CA ALA A 81 5.85 -14.49 -23.09
C ALA A 81 6.45 -15.86 -23.47
N GLY A 82 6.71 -16.75 -22.49
CA GLY A 82 7.34 -18.05 -22.73
C GLY A 82 8.81 -18.01 -23.13
N ILE A 83 9.47 -16.85 -22.97
CA ILE A 83 10.91 -16.68 -23.27
C ILE A 83 11.75 -17.33 -22.14
N VAL A 84 11.24 -17.29 -20.94
CA VAL A 84 11.87 -17.89 -19.76
C VAL A 84 10.89 -18.89 -19.14
N PRO A 85 11.37 -20.03 -18.63
CA PRO A 85 10.50 -20.99 -17.96
C PRO A 85 9.98 -20.44 -16.63
N ASP A 86 8.77 -20.87 -16.20
CA ASP A 86 8.19 -20.44 -14.92
C ASP A 86 9.15 -20.80 -13.76
N PRO A 87 9.63 -19.79 -12.99
CA PRO A 87 10.59 -19.99 -11.92
C PRO A 87 10.02 -20.80 -10.74
N ASN A 88 8.68 -20.86 -10.61
CA ASN A 88 8.02 -21.63 -9.56
C ASN A 88 7.97 -23.15 -9.86
N TYR A 89 8.41 -23.57 -11.03
CA TYR A 89 8.43 -24.98 -11.39
C TYR A 89 9.83 -25.58 -11.28
N ALA A 90 10.00 -26.56 -10.41
CA ALA A 90 11.25 -27.30 -10.16
C ALA A 90 12.45 -26.36 -9.91
N ASP A 91 13.54 -26.54 -10.67
CA ASP A 91 14.78 -25.78 -10.56
C ASP A 91 14.91 -24.65 -11.61
N ASN A 92 13.82 -24.25 -12.22
CA ASN A 92 13.85 -23.29 -13.33
C ASN A 92 14.44 -21.93 -12.95
N ILE A 93 14.28 -21.49 -11.70
CA ILE A 93 14.85 -20.22 -11.24
C ILE A 93 16.37 -20.18 -11.41
N TYR A 94 17.07 -21.33 -11.27
CA TYR A 94 18.51 -21.43 -11.43
C TYR A 94 18.98 -21.47 -12.90
N LYS A 95 18.04 -21.55 -13.85
CA LYS A 95 18.31 -21.54 -15.30
C LYS A 95 18.18 -20.15 -15.92
N VAL A 96 17.78 -19.16 -15.13
CA VAL A 96 17.56 -17.78 -15.59
C VAL A 96 18.89 -17.02 -15.60
N ASP A 97 19.19 -16.35 -16.71
CA ASP A 97 20.27 -15.36 -16.72
C ASP A 97 19.83 -14.08 -16.01
N GLU A 98 20.22 -13.95 -14.75
CA GLU A 98 19.89 -12.81 -13.90
C GLU A 98 20.47 -11.49 -14.46
N THR A 99 21.60 -11.56 -15.14
CA THR A 99 22.32 -10.36 -15.60
C THR A 99 21.54 -9.60 -16.67
N PHE A 100 20.70 -10.32 -17.43
CA PHE A 100 19.82 -9.72 -18.43
C PHE A 100 18.83 -8.73 -17.81
N TYR A 101 18.33 -9.02 -16.60
CA TYR A 101 17.30 -8.21 -15.95
C TYR A 101 17.86 -7.06 -15.11
N ASN A 102 19.16 -7.02 -14.85
CA ASN A 102 19.83 -5.98 -14.08
C ASN A 102 20.20 -4.78 -14.96
N ARG A 103 19.22 -4.24 -15.67
CA ARG A 103 19.37 -3.10 -16.59
C ARG A 103 18.07 -2.31 -16.69
N PRO A 104 18.09 -1.07 -17.23
CA PRO A 104 16.87 -0.29 -17.45
C PRO A 104 16.00 -0.88 -18.56
N PHE A 105 14.68 -0.74 -18.39
CA PHE A 105 13.68 -1.16 -19.37
C PHE A 105 12.66 -0.06 -19.63
N TRP A 106 12.29 0.10 -20.88
CA TRP A 106 11.15 0.89 -21.30
C TRP A 106 9.87 0.08 -21.22
N TYR A 107 8.82 0.71 -20.67
CA TYR A 107 7.43 0.33 -20.80
C TYR A 107 6.73 1.37 -21.66
N ARG A 108 5.94 0.97 -22.64
CA ARG A 108 5.18 1.86 -23.50
C ARG A 108 3.78 1.32 -23.71
N THR A 109 2.77 2.20 -23.72
CA THR A 109 1.41 1.83 -24.12
C THR A 109 0.73 2.96 -24.87
N GLU A 110 -0.19 2.61 -25.77
CA GLU A 110 -1.08 3.53 -26.47
C GLU A 110 -2.52 3.29 -26.00
N PHE A 111 -3.30 4.35 -25.88
CA PHE A 111 -4.73 4.26 -25.56
C PHE A 111 -5.51 5.41 -26.18
N GLU A 112 -6.82 5.22 -26.34
CA GLU A 112 -7.76 6.26 -26.73
C GLU A 112 -8.74 6.53 -25.58
N LEU A 113 -9.16 7.79 -25.45
CA LEU A 113 -10.17 8.15 -24.45
C LEU A 113 -11.53 7.55 -24.87
N PRO A 114 -12.31 7.01 -23.92
CA PRO A 114 -13.69 6.62 -24.21
C PRO A 114 -14.52 7.82 -24.65
N SER A 115 -15.54 7.56 -25.48
CA SER A 115 -16.50 8.56 -25.95
C SER A 115 -17.27 9.26 -24.83
N SER A 116 -17.29 8.68 -23.63
CA SER A 116 -17.89 9.27 -22.44
C SER A 116 -17.06 10.38 -21.79
N TYR A 117 -15.84 10.61 -22.27
CA TYR A 117 -15.02 11.71 -21.77
C TYR A 117 -15.66 13.06 -22.10
N SER A 118 -15.93 13.87 -21.07
CA SER A 118 -16.46 15.24 -21.24
C SER A 118 -15.34 16.27 -21.09
N GLU A 119 -15.35 17.26 -22.00
CA GLU A 119 -14.41 18.38 -21.94
C GLU A 119 -14.58 19.22 -20.67
N GLY A 120 -13.50 19.90 -20.28
CA GLY A 120 -13.50 20.83 -19.15
C GLY A 120 -13.28 20.18 -17.78
N LYS A 121 -12.99 18.87 -17.75
CA LYS A 121 -12.57 18.17 -16.54
C LYS A 121 -11.08 17.94 -16.53
N ARG A 122 -10.50 17.76 -15.34
CA ARG A 122 -9.09 17.39 -15.19
C ARG A 122 -8.91 15.91 -15.37
N VAL A 123 -7.77 15.55 -15.94
CA VAL A 123 -7.34 14.16 -16.12
C VAL A 123 -6.05 13.93 -15.37
N TRP A 124 -6.10 12.95 -14.48
CA TRP A 124 -4.98 12.54 -13.65
C TRP A 124 -4.51 11.16 -14.08
N LEU A 125 -3.21 11.03 -14.37
CA LEU A 125 -2.56 9.74 -14.59
C LEU A 125 -1.97 9.26 -13.27
N HIS A 126 -2.34 8.06 -12.86
CA HIS A 126 -1.90 7.44 -11.62
C HIS A 126 -1.12 6.16 -11.87
N PHE A 127 -0.10 5.95 -11.02
CA PHE A 127 0.56 4.68 -10.81
C PHE A 127 0.64 4.41 -9.32
N ASP A 128 0.09 3.30 -8.85
CA ASP A 128 0.10 2.98 -7.43
C ASP A 128 1.48 2.57 -6.93
N ASN A 129 2.26 1.89 -7.76
CA ASN A 129 3.63 1.50 -7.42
C ASN A 129 4.47 1.34 -8.68
N THR A 130 5.74 1.75 -8.61
CA THR A 130 6.77 1.39 -9.57
C THR A 130 8.02 0.98 -8.82
N ASN A 131 8.67 -0.09 -9.24
CA ASN A 131 9.90 -0.55 -8.63
C ASN A 131 11.01 -0.58 -9.68
N ARG A 132 12.06 0.25 -9.61
CA ARG A 132 12.38 1.09 -8.45
C ARG A 132 12.38 2.57 -8.80
N PHE A 133 13.30 3.01 -9.69
CA PHE A 133 13.31 4.36 -10.22
C PHE A 133 12.47 4.41 -11.48
N ALA A 134 11.68 5.45 -11.65
CA ALA A 134 10.82 5.59 -12.82
C ALA A 134 10.81 7.01 -13.36
N ASP A 135 11.10 7.14 -14.63
CA ASP A 135 10.87 8.35 -15.42
C ASP A 135 9.62 8.20 -16.26
N PHE A 136 8.70 9.15 -16.15
CA PHE A 136 7.42 9.11 -16.85
C PHE A 136 7.34 10.15 -17.96
N TYR A 137 6.81 9.72 -19.10
CA TYR A 137 6.58 10.54 -20.28
C TYR A 137 5.16 10.36 -20.79
N PHE A 138 4.56 11.44 -21.26
CA PHE A 138 3.20 11.45 -21.78
C PHE A 138 3.10 12.34 -23.02
N ASN A 139 2.66 11.77 -24.16
CA ASN A 139 2.45 12.47 -25.42
C ASN A 139 3.63 13.38 -25.85
N GLY A 140 4.85 12.91 -25.69
CA GLY A 140 6.06 13.63 -26.10
C GLY A 140 6.68 14.52 -25.04
N GLU A 141 6.15 14.53 -23.81
CA GLU A 141 6.69 15.36 -22.73
C GLU A 141 7.09 14.51 -21.52
N LYS A 142 8.21 14.85 -20.87
CA LYS A 142 8.58 14.29 -19.57
C LYS A 142 7.69 14.91 -18.48
N ILE A 143 6.96 14.09 -17.73
CA ILE A 143 6.02 14.52 -16.68
C ILE A 143 6.53 14.27 -15.26
N SER A 144 7.61 13.50 -15.08
CA SER A 144 8.28 13.28 -13.78
C SER A 144 9.56 14.11 -13.68
N GLY A 145 10.03 14.37 -12.46
CA GLY A 145 11.28 15.11 -12.23
C GLY A 145 11.26 16.56 -12.69
N THR A 146 10.07 17.09 -12.97
CA THR A 146 9.90 18.47 -13.44
C THR A 146 9.80 19.45 -12.25
N LYS A 147 9.93 20.73 -12.53
CA LYS A 147 10.03 21.96 -11.69
C LYS A 147 9.57 21.93 -10.23
N THR A 148 8.67 21.02 -9.84
CA THR A 148 8.13 20.91 -8.48
C THR A 148 8.43 19.56 -7.85
N SER A 149 8.79 18.57 -8.64
CA SER A 149 9.21 17.30 -8.10
C SER A 149 10.71 17.35 -7.95
N THR A 150 11.08 17.22 -6.78
CA THR A 150 12.47 17.22 -6.39
C THR A 150 13.23 16.03 -6.91
N LYS A 151 12.68 15.10 -7.67
CA LYS A 151 13.43 13.95 -8.18
C LYS A 151 12.55 12.93 -8.89
N ASP A 152 13.20 12.00 -9.50
CA ASP A 152 12.67 10.78 -10.08
C ASP A 152 11.83 10.01 -9.06
N VAL A 153 10.77 9.40 -9.51
CA VAL A 153 9.95 8.54 -8.66
C VAL A 153 10.78 7.31 -8.30
N SER A 154 10.93 7.04 -7.04
CA SER A 154 11.71 5.91 -6.56
C SER A 154 11.06 5.21 -5.36
N GLY A 155 11.14 3.86 -5.37
CA GLY A 155 10.64 3.01 -4.31
C GLY A 155 9.23 2.48 -4.54
N HIS A 156 8.98 1.31 -3.98
CA HIS A 156 7.83 0.48 -4.31
C HIS A 156 6.52 0.84 -3.59
N MET A 157 6.54 1.79 -2.64
CA MET A 157 5.32 2.24 -1.97
C MET A 157 4.84 3.62 -2.45
N LEU A 158 5.67 4.35 -3.18
CA LEU A 158 5.34 5.70 -3.60
C LEU A 158 4.33 5.69 -4.75
N ARG A 159 3.15 6.25 -4.51
CA ARG A 159 2.14 6.51 -5.54
C ARG A 159 2.56 7.72 -6.37
N SER A 160 2.39 7.61 -7.69
CA SER A 160 2.65 8.71 -8.63
C SER A 160 1.35 9.23 -9.19
N LYS A 161 1.18 10.55 -9.20
CA LYS A 161 0.00 11.23 -9.72
C LYS A 161 0.42 12.43 -10.56
N PHE A 162 -0.02 12.47 -11.80
CA PHE A 162 0.33 13.53 -12.74
C PHE A 162 -0.93 14.18 -13.31
N ASP A 163 -0.99 15.52 -13.30
CA ASP A 163 -2.01 16.27 -14.04
C ASP A 163 -1.64 16.30 -15.52
N VAL A 164 -2.32 15.50 -16.32
CA VAL A 164 -2.09 15.40 -17.78
C VAL A 164 -3.17 16.13 -18.58
N THR A 165 -3.99 16.97 -17.94
CA THR A 165 -5.12 17.68 -18.55
C THR A 165 -4.75 18.43 -19.80
N ASN A 166 -3.61 19.13 -19.79
CA ASN A 166 -3.16 19.94 -20.91
C ASN A 166 -2.43 19.13 -22.00
N LEU A 167 -2.05 17.89 -21.71
CA LEU A 167 -1.31 17.01 -22.60
C LEU A 167 -2.20 15.98 -23.29
N ILE A 168 -3.39 15.70 -22.72
CA ILE A 168 -4.26 14.65 -23.19
C ILE A 168 -4.90 15.01 -24.53
N LYS A 169 -4.83 14.11 -25.49
CA LYS A 169 -5.48 14.23 -26.78
C LYS A 169 -6.90 13.71 -26.67
N LYS A 170 -7.89 14.54 -27.01
CA LYS A 170 -9.32 14.20 -26.94
C LYS A 170 -9.74 13.19 -27.99
N SER A 171 -9.04 13.19 -29.13
CA SER A 171 -9.24 12.25 -30.23
C SER A 171 -7.90 11.67 -30.65
N GLY A 172 -7.91 10.42 -31.09
CA GLY A 172 -6.71 9.69 -31.45
C GLY A 172 -5.96 9.15 -30.25
N LYS A 173 -4.76 8.69 -30.50
CA LYS A 173 -3.93 7.96 -29.54
C LYS A 173 -3.22 8.87 -28.56
N ASN A 174 -3.33 8.55 -27.29
CA ASN A 174 -2.46 9.02 -26.23
C ASN A 174 -1.40 7.96 -25.96
N VAL A 175 -0.19 8.38 -25.62
CA VAL A 175 0.95 7.49 -25.41
C VAL A 175 1.62 7.77 -24.10
N ILE A 176 1.85 6.71 -23.36
CA ILE A 176 2.64 6.72 -22.12
C ILE A 176 3.94 5.95 -22.39
N ALA A 177 5.07 6.50 -21.94
CA ALA A 177 6.31 5.77 -21.82
C ALA A 177 6.86 5.90 -20.39
N VAL A 178 7.37 4.81 -19.85
CA VAL A 178 7.97 4.77 -18.50
C VAL A 178 9.31 4.06 -18.59
N LEU A 179 10.37 4.74 -18.20
CA LEU A 179 11.67 4.13 -18.04
C LEU A 179 11.80 3.63 -16.61
N ILE A 180 11.85 2.31 -16.44
CA ILE A 180 12.16 1.68 -15.16
C ILE A 180 13.65 1.42 -15.10
N THR A 181 14.29 2.00 -14.11
CA THR A 181 15.73 1.81 -13.87
C THR A 181 15.92 1.03 -12.58
N ASP A 182 16.71 -0.01 -12.65
CA ASP A 182 17.16 -0.73 -11.47
C ASP A 182 18.03 0.19 -10.59
N ALA A 183 18.07 -0.10 -9.32
CA ALA A 183 18.96 0.61 -8.41
C ALA A 183 20.41 0.43 -8.81
N ASP A 184 21.18 1.48 -8.70
CA ASP A 184 22.63 1.35 -8.72
C ASP A 184 23.07 0.47 -7.53
N GLN A 185 23.27 -0.80 -7.82
CA GLN A 185 23.62 -1.85 -6.88
C GLN A 185 24.97 -1.62 -6.17
N LYS A 186 25.69 -0.58 -6.50
CA LYS A 186 27.07 -0.34 -6.05
C LYS A 186 27.20 0.66 -4.93
N LYS A 187 26.13 1.36 -4.53
CA LYS A 187 26.24 2.50 -3.62
C LYS A 187 25.29 2.42 -2.44
N THR A 188 25.81 2.09 -1.29
CA THR A 188 25.24 2.44 0.00
C THR A 188 25.99 3.64 0.60
N ARG A 189 25.43 4.31 1.59
CA ARG A 189 26.14 5.39 2.30
C ARG A 189 27.43 4.92 2.99
N LYS A 190 27.51 3.67 3.39
CA LYS A 190 28.58 3.16 4.30
C LYS A 190 29.27 1.88 3.86
N ALA A 191 28.71 1.07 2.97
CA ALA A 191 29.25 -0.22 2.60
C ALA A 191 28.82 -0.66 1.19
N LYS A 192 29.50 -1.68 0.66
CA LYS A 192 29.02 -2.38 -0.52
C LYS A 192 27.72 -3.09 -0.17
N ASP A 193 26.69 -2.86 -0.96
CA ASP A 193 25.45 -3.61 -0.88
C ASP A 193 25.55 -4.84 -1.80
N PRO A 194 25.82 -6.04 -1.26
CA PRO A 194 25.94 -7.24 -2.09
C PRO A 194 24.61 -7.65 -2.72
N TYR A 195 23.48 -7.13 -2.19
CA TYR A 195 22.14 -7.47 -2.67
C TYR A 195 21.53 -6.40 -3.57
N GLY A 196 22.13 -5.21 -3.68
CA GLY A 196 21.68 -4.13 -4.55
C GLY A 196 20.34 -3.50 -4.17
N VAL A 197 19.92 -3.58 -2.92
CA VAL A 197 18.60 -3.11 -2.47
C VAL A 197 18.61 -2.08 -1.35
N ALA A 198 19.72 -1.93 -0.65
CA ALA A 198 19.80 -1.05 0.53
C ALA A 198 19.88 0.44 0.18
N CYS A 199 20.07 0.79 -1.08
CA CYS A 199 20.23 2.19 -1.46
C CYS A 199 18.92 2.94 -1.64
N SER A 200 17.78 2.29 -1.70
CA SER A 200 16.45 2.92 -1.67
C SER A 200 15.36 1.94 -1.25
N PRO A 201 14.16 2.42 -0.89
CA PRO A 201 13.02 1.57 -0.61
C PRO A 201 12.72 0.63 -1.77
N SER A 202 12.67 -0.66 -1.52
CA SER A 202 12.44 -1.70 -2.53
C SER A 202 11.93 -2.99 -1.87
N TYR A 203 11.63 -3.98 -2.69
CA TYR A 203 11.31 -5.33 -2.23
C TYR A 203 12.59 -6.05 -1.78
N LEU A 204 12.98 -5.86 -0.53
CA LEU A 204 14.18 -6.51 0.00
C LEU A 204 14.12 -8.03 -0.13
N ALA A 205 12.94 -8.62 0.03
CA ALA A 205 12.74 -10.06 -0.16
C ALA A 205 13.18 -10.54 -1.56
N GLY A 206 13.10 -9.71 -2.59
CA GLY A 206 13.58 -10.01 -3.94
C GLY A 206 15.10 -10.15 -4.06
N ALA A 207 15.86 -9.78 -3.03
CA ALA A 207 17.31 -9.93 -3.00
C ALA A 207 17.79 -11.39 -2.79
N GLY A 208 16.86 -12.29 -2.47
CA GLY A 208 17.17 -13.65 -2.04
C GLY A 208 17.50 -13.72 -0.55
N TRP A 209 17.15 -14.85 0.09
CA TRP A 209 17.38 -15.09 1.50
C TRP A 209 17.41 -16.59 1.79
N ASP A 210 17.54 -17.01 3.04
CA ASP A 210 17.59 -18.43 3.43
C ASP A 210 16.40 -19.26 2.91
N TRP A 211 15.24 -18.64 2.77
CA TRP A 211 13.99 -19.30 2.37
C TRP A 211 13.54 -18.97 0.94
N MET A 212 14.26 -18.09 0.24
CA MET A 212 13.88 -17.65 -1.09
C MET A 212 15.11 -17.27 -1.92
N PRO A 213 15.25 -17.80 -3.15
CA PRO A 213 16.34 -17.40 -4.03
C PRO A 213 16.18 -15.95 -4.51
N TYR A 214 17.25 -15.43 -5.06
CA TYR A 214 17.27 -14.15 -5.75
C TYR A 214 16.22 -14.08 -6.85
N VAL A 215 15.52 -12.96 -6.93
CA VAL A 215 14.55 -12.71 -8.00
C VAL A 215 15.21 -11.89 -9.11
N PRO A 216 15.26 -12.37 -10.36
CA PRO A 216 15.85 -11.65 -11.47
C PRO A 216 15.28 -10.24 -11.64
N GLY A 217 16.16 -9.24 -11.79
CA GLY A 217 15.77 -7.83 -11.90
C GLY A 217 15.21 -7.21 -10.63
N ARG A 218 15.31 -7.90 -9.48
CA ARG A 218 14.85 -7.38 -8.18
C ARG A 218 13.43 -6.83 -8.20
N LEU A 219 12.54 -7.50 -8.94
CA LEU A 219 11.15 -7.09 -9.10
C LEU A 219 10.97 -5.71 -9.77
N ALA A 220 11.91 -5.30 -10.62
CA ALA A 220 11.80 -4.05 -11.39
C ALA A 220 10.58 -4.09 -12.32
N GLY A 221 9.78 -3.02 -12.31
CA GLY A 221 8.60 -2.92 -13.17
C GLY A 221 7.55 -1.92 -12.66
N ILE A 222 6.41 -1.90 -13.34
CA ILE A 222 5.20 -1.20 -12.91
C ILE A 222 4.40 -2.19 -12.04
N THR A 223 4.71 -2.22 -10.75
CA THR A 223 4.27 -3.26 -9.82
C THR A 223 2.91 -3.00 -9.19
N GLY A 224 2.35 -1.81 -9.40
CA GLY A 224 1.00 -1.42 -8.97
C GLY A 224 0.09 -1.08 -10.14
N ASN A 225 -1.17 -0.73 -9.82
CA ASN A 225 -2.15 -0.36 -10.82
C ASN A 225 -1.73 0.91 -11.57
N ALA A 226 -2.04 0.96 -12.85
CA ALA A 226 -1.97 2.15 -13.69
C ALA A 226 -3.38 2.53 -14.16
N TYR A 227 -3.76 3.79 -14.00
CA TYR A 227 -5.12 4.22 -14.35
C TYR A 227 -5.24 5.73 -14.54
N LEU A 228 -6.32 6.14 -15.21
CA LEU A 228 -6.74 7.53 -15.32
C LEU A 228 -7.93 7.80 -14.37
N VAL A 229 -7.93 9.01 -13.82
CA VAL A 229 -9.03 9.55 -13.03
C VAL A 229 -9.46 10.86 -13.64
N VAL A 230 -10.77 11.08 -13.74
CA VAL A 230 -11.35 12.34 -14.23
C VAL A 230 -12.07 13.04 -13.08
N THR A 231 -11.73 14.30 -12.83
CA THR A 231 -12.31 15.10 -11.74
C THR A 231 -12.67 16.50 -12.21
N GLY A 232 -13.30 17.28 -11.33
CA GLY A 232 -13.29 18.73 -11.46
C GLY A 232 -11.92 19.32 -11.06
N ASP A 233 -11.89 20.64 -10.86
CA ASP A 233 -10.66 21.37 -10.48
C ASP A 233 -10.19 21.08 -9.07
N VAL A 234 -11.07 20.62 -8.20
CA VAL A 234 -10.76 20.35 -6.79
C VAL A 234 -10.80 18.86 -6.52
N VAL A 235 -9.74 18.33 -5.89
CA VAL A 235 -9.61 16.91 -5.58
C VAL A 235 -9.30 16.70 -4.10
N MET A 236 -9.75 15.56 -3.58
CA MET A 236 -9.43 15.09 -2.23
C MET A 236 -8.25 14.13 -2.28
N GLU A 237 -7.30 14.31 -1.36
CA GLU A 237 -6.11 13.47 -1.23
C GLU A 237 -6.03 12.88 0.17
N ASP A 238 -5.60 11.63 0.27
CA ASP A 238 -5.35 10.90 1.51
C ASP A 238 -6.46 11.01 2.58
N PRO A 239 -7.74 10.75 2.23
CA PRO A 239 -8.82 10.81 3.21
C PRO A 239 -8.59 9.80 4.33
N TRP A 240 -8.91 10.21 5.55
CA TRP A 240 -8.70 9.39 6.74
C TRP A 240 -9.88 9.49 7.68
N VAL A 241 -10.43 8.33 8.06
CA VAL A 241 -11.45 8.21 9.10
C VAL A 241 -10.79 7.59 10.33
N ARG A 242 -10.68 8.37 11.39
CA ARG A 242 -10.11 7.95 12.66
C ARG A 242 -11.21 7.75 13.69
N SER A 243 -11.09 6.74 14.52
CA SER A 243 -11.98 6.47 15.65
C SER A 243 -11.25 6.57 16.98
N GLU A 244 -11.80 7.27 17.93
CA GLU A 244 -11.49 7.15 19.34
C GLU A 244 -12.56 6.31 20.00
N LEU A 245 -12.17 5.49 20.99
CA LEU A 245 -13.07 4.60 21.70
C LEU A 245 -13.00 4.90 23.20
N PRO A 246 -13.69 5.95 23.68
CA PRO A 246 -13.72 6.29 25.10
C PRO A 246 -14.26 5.15 25.97
N THR A 247 -15.26 4.44 25.48
CA THR A 247 -15.78 3.20 26.03
C THR A 247 -16.14 2.23 24.90
N LEU A 248 -16.35 0.95 25.21
CA LEU A 248 -16.80 -0.03 24.21
C LEU A 248 -18.21 0.28 23.64
N GLN A 249 -18.98 1.08 24.34
CA GLN A 249 -20.34 1.48 23.96
C GLN A 249 -20.37 2.82 23.21
N LYS A 250 -19.23 3.52 23.10
CA LYS A 250 -19.19 4.85 22.48
C LYS A 250 -17.92 5.07 21.69
N ALA A 251 -18.08 5.39 20.42
CA ALA A 251 -16.98 5.82 19.55
C ALA A 251 -17.15 7.28 19.13
N GLU A 252 -16.03 7.97 18.98
CA GLU A 252 -15.96 9.33 18.46
C GLU A 252 -15.16 9.30 17.17
N LEU A 253 -15.80 9.66 16.06
CA LEU A 253 -15.19 9.64 14.75
C LEU A 253 -14.63 11.03 14.39
N SER A 254 -13.55 11.03 13.62
CA SER A 254 -13.06 12.21 12.93
C SER A 254 -12.72 11.85 11.49
N VAL A 255 -12.99 12.79 10.58
CA VAL A 255 -12.72 12.64 9.14
C VAL A 255 -11.81 13.76 8.71
N SER A 256 -10.74 13.44 8.01
CA SER A 256 -9.84 14.45 7.47
C SER A 256 -9.37 14.09 6.07
N THR A 257 -9.08 15.11 5.26
CA THR A 257 -8.54 14.96 3.90
C THR A 257 -7.82 16.23 3.49
N ASP A 258 -6.86 16.11 2.60
CA ASP A 258 -6.23 17.26 1.96
C ASP A 258 -7.05 17.63 0.71
N ILE A 259 -7.45 18.90 0.60
CA ILE A 259 -8.23 19.43 -0.52
C ILE A 259 -7.30 20.24 -1.41
N ARG A 260 -7.02 19.73 -2.60
CA ARG A 260 -6.18 20.40 -3.58
C ARG A 260 -7.04 21.11 -4.63
N ASN A 261 -6.85 22.41 -4.76
CA ASN A 261 -7.41 23.19 -5.85
C ASN A 261 -6.38 23.34 -6.97
N ALA A 262 -6.59 22.65 -8.09
CA ALA A 262 -5.68 22.67 -9.23
C ALA A 262 -5.99 23.82 -10.22
N SER A 263 -7.02 24.62 -9.98
CA SER A 263 -7.30 25.83 -10.76
C SER A 263 -6.46 27.01 -10.28
N SER A 264 -6.41 28.09 -11.06
CA SER A 264 -5.70 29.32 -10.70
C SER A 264 -6.50 30.27 -9.80
N SER A 265 -7.79 30.03 -9.58
CA SER A 265 -8.67 30.89 -8.77
C SER A 265 -9.12 30.20 -7.49
N PRO A 266 -9.39 30.96 -6.42
CA PRO A 266 -9.97 30.40 -5.20
C PRO A 266 -11.30 29.70 -5.47
N LYS A 267 -11.59 28.65 -4.69
CA LYS A 267 -12.84 27.89 -4.75
C LYS A 267 -13.46 27.76 -3.36
N GLU A 268 -14.78 27.97 -3.29
CA GLU A 268 -15.59 27.56 -2.16
C GLU A 268 -15.99 26.09 -2.37
N VAL A 269 -15.59 25.25 -1.45
CA VAL A 269 -15.67 23.80 -1.58
C VAL A 269 -16.55 23.25 -0.47
N VAL A 270 -17.54 22.46 -0.84
CA VAL A 270 -18.37 21.69 0.10
C VAL A 270 -17.90 20.25 0.10
N VAL A 271 -17.46 19.75 1.24
CA VAL A 271 -17.16 18.34 1.43
C VAL A 271 -18.27 17.71 2.26
N SER A 272 -19.01 16.79 1.67
CA SER A 272 -20.03 16.00 2.34
C SER A 272 -19.61 14.55 2.45
N GLY A 273 -20.08 13.86 3.50
CA GLY A 273 -19.78 12.45 3.70
C GLY A 273 -20.96 11.67 4.24
N VAL A 274 -20.96 10.36 3.94
CA VAL A 274 -21.90 9.39 4.49
C VAL A 274 -21.13 8.16 4.96
N ILE A 275 -21.34 7.77 6.22
CA ILE A 275 -20.75 6.55 6.79
C ILE A 275 -21.84 5.48 6.91
N GLN A 276 -21.51 4.27 6.47
CA GLN A 276 -22.34 3.08 6.56
C GLN A 276 -21.60 1.94 7.30
N PRO A 277 -22.32 1.10 8.07
CA PRO A 277 -23.72 1.22 8.46
C PRO A 277 -23.96 2.37 9.44
N GLY A 278 -25.20 2.80 9.57
CA GLY A 278 -25.62 3.85 10.50
C GLY A 278 -26.13 5.12 9.79
N ASN A 279 -25.86 5.25 8.49
CA ASN A 279 -26.29 6.39 7.66
C ASN A 279 -25.90 7.76 8.30
N ILE A 280 -24.64 7.82 8.83
CA ILE A 280 -24.12 9.02 9.49
C ILE A 280 -23.72 10.00 8.40
N SER A 281 -24.44 11.12 8.31
CA SER A 281 -24.19 12.15 7.29
C SER A 281 -23.57 13.39 7.92
N PHE A 282 -22.64 14.01 7.20
CA PHE A 282 -21.97 15.24 7.60
C PHE A 282 -21.58 16.09 6.39
N SER A 283 -21.36 17.37 6.63
CA SER A 283 -20.87 18.31 5.61
C SER A 283 -20.10 19.44 6.26
N LYS A 284 -19.09 19.95 5.58
CA LYS A 284 -18.31 21.12 6.00
C LYS A 284 -17.80 21.87 4.77
N ASP A 285 -17.82 23.19 4.86
CA ASP A 285 -17.33 24.07 3.82
C ASP A 285 -15.87 24.45 4.09
N ILE A 286 -15.11 24.65 3.03
CA ILE A 286 -13.72 25.13 3.09
C ILE A 286 -13.42 25.96 1.84
N ARG A 287 -12.75 27.11 2.05
CA ARG A 287 -12.18 27.91 0.97
C ARG A 287 -10.76 27.46 0.68
N VAL A 288 -10.45 27.20 -0.58
CA VAL A 288 -9.11 26.76 -1.02
C VAL A 288 -8.60 27.69 -2.12
N GLU A 289 -7.46 28.33 -1.86
CA GLU A 289 -6.82 29.24 -2.81
C GLU A 289 -6.34 28.49 -4.07
N GLY A 290 -6.28 29.21 -5.20
CA GLY A 290 -5.85 28.63 -6.48
C GLY A 290 -4.42 28.07 -6.44
N GLY A 291 -4.22 26.86 -6.97
CA GLY A 291 -2.93 26.18 -7.00
C GLY A 291 -2.42 25.69 -5.63
N THR A 292 -3.27 25.70 -4.58
CA THR A 292 -2.88 25.31 -3.23
C THR A 292 -3.61 24.06 -2.72
N THR A 293 -3.14 23.55 -1.59
CA THR A 293 -3.79 22.47 -0.83
C THR A 293 -4.12 22.95 0.58
N ALA A 294 -5.33 22.67 1.05
CA ALA A 294 -5.77 22.98 2.40
C ALA A 294 -6.24 21.71 3.11
N ARG A 295 -5.93 21.58 4.40
CA ARG A 295 -6.37 20.44 5.22
C ARG A 295 -7.78 20.70 5.73
N LEU A 296 -8.70 19.79 5.44
CA LEU A 296 -10.02 19.72 6.07
C LEU A 296 -9.99 18.69 7.22
N SER A 297 -10.60 19.06 8.34
CA SER A 297 -10.84 18.14 9.45
C SER A 297 -12.26 18.38 9.99
N ILE A 298 -12.97 17.29 10.24
CA ILE A 298 -14.34 17.27 10.77
C ILE A 298 -14.38 16.30 11.93
N ASN A 299 -14.89 16.70 13.06
CA ASN A 299 -14.99 15.87 14.26
C ASN A 299 -16.34 16.03 14.97
N LYS A 300 -16.49 15.44 16.14
CA LYS A 300 -17.72 15.50 16.96
C LYS A 300 -18.12 16.92 17.36
N ASP A 301 -17.17 17.84 17.49
CA ASP A 301 -17.45 19.23 17.89
C ASP A 301 -18.03 20.03 16.72
N ASP A 302 -17.69 19.64 15.49
CA ASP A 302 -18.31 20.15 14.28
C ASP A 302 -19.68 19.48 14.04
N ILE A 303 -19.76 18.17 14.19
CA ILE A 303 -20.91 17.34 13.80
C ILE A 303 -21.19 16.29 14.88
N ALA A 304 -22.24 16.47 15.66
CA ALA A 304 -22.61 15.59 16.77
C ALA A 304 -22.87 14.12 16.34
N GLN A 305 -23.34 13.91 15.10
CA GLN A 305 -23.58 12.57 14.53
C GLN A 305 -22.32 11.72 14.38
N LEU A 306 -21.12 12.30 14.46
CA LEU A 306 -19.85 11.56 14.49
C LEU A 306 -19.57 10.88 15.84
N VAL A 307 -20.47 11.05 16.81
CA VAL A 307 -20.52 10.21 18.01
C VAL A 307 -21.41 9.02 17.72
N VAL A 308 -20.85 7.83 17.82
CA VAL A 308 -21.54 6.56 17.52
C VAL A 308 -21.78 5.81 18.81
N ASP A 309 -23.02 5.63 19.17
CA ASP A 309 -23.43 4.81 20.32
C ASP A 309 -23.52 3.34 19.88
N HIS A 310 -23.03 2.44 20.77
CA HIS A 310 -22.98 1.00 20.51
C HIS A 310 -22.35 0.63 19.15
N PRO A 311 -21.11 1.07 18.87
CA PRO A 311 -20.46 0.82 17.59
C PRO A 311 -20.22 -0.67 17.37
N ARG A 312 -20.27 -1.11 16.13
CA ARG A 312 -19.82 -2.44 15.72
C ARG A 312 -18.30 -2.43 15.66
N LEU A 313 -17.66 -3.00 16.66
CA LEU A 313 -16.19 -2.98 16.77
C LEU A 313 -15.54 -3.96 15.78
N TRP A 314 -14.38 -3.59 15.28
CA TRP A 314 -13.51 -4.51 14.57
C TRP A 314 -12.69 -5.32 15.56
N TRP A 315 -12.65 -6.64 15.35
CA TRP A 315 -11.91 -7.58 16.18
C TRP A 315 -11.01 -8.48 15.34
N PRO A 316 -9.83 -8.88 15.86
CA PRO A 316 -9.02 -9.89 15.22
C PRO A 316 -9.64 -11.27 15.32
N ASN A 317 -9.25 -12.15 14.41
CA ASN A 317 -9.72 -13.53 14.36
C ASN A 317 -9.57 -14.24 15.70
N GLY A 318 -10.64 -14.90 16.14
CA GLY A 318 -10.74 -15.59 17.43
C GLY A 318 -11.14 -14.72 18.62
N TYR A 319 -11.40 -13.41 18.42
CA TYR A 319 -11.80 -12.49 19.50
C TYR A 319 -13.14 -11.78 19.25
N GLY A 320 -13.68 -11.88 18.07
CA GLY A 320 -14.95 -11.29 17.67
C GLY A 320 -15.05 -11.12 16.16
N ASP A 321 -16.08 -10.38 15.72
CA ASP A 321 -16.31 -10.12 14.31
C ASP A 321 -15.46 -8.95 13.81
N PRO A 322 -14.84 -9.07 12.63
CA PRO A 322 -14.07 -7.98 12.00
C PRO A 322 -15.02 -7.00 11.30
N ASN A 323 -15.82 -6.28 12.06
CA ASN A 323 -16.82 -5.35 11.51
C ASN A 323 -16.18 -4.14 10.85
N LEU A 324 -16.62 -3.86 9.65
CA LEU A 324 -16.14 -2.73 8.84
C LEU A 324 -17.26 -1.72 8.58
N TYR A 325 -16.85 -0.49 8.36
CA TYR A 325 -17.65 0.64 7.91
C TYR A 325 -17.09 1.15 6.59
N THR A 326 -17.96 1.77 5.80
CA THR A 326 -17.54 2.52 4.61
C THR A 326 -17.82 4.01 4.84
N CYS A 327 -16.94 4.86 4.35
CA CYS A 327 -17.15 6.30 4.31
C CYS A 327 -17.02 6.77 2.86
N LYS A 328 -18.10 7.34 2.33
CA LYS A 328 -18.09 7.97 1.02
C LYS A 328 -18.05 9.48 1.19
N LEU A 329 -17.00 10.11 0.68
CA LEU A 329 -16.83 11.56 0.64
C LEU A 329 -17.12 12.09 -0.76
N THR A 330 -17.81 13.20 -0.83
CA THR A 330 -18.09 13.94 -2.06
C THR A 330 -17.61 15.37 -1.90
N CYS A 331 -16.74 15.79 -2.80
CA CYS A 331 -16.26 17.16 -2.91
C CYS A 331 -17.03 17.88 -4.00
N SER A 332 -17.65 19.01 -3.70
CA SER A 332 -18.46 19.80 -4.64
C SER A 332 -18.00 21.26 -4.69
N VAL A 333 -18.06 21.85 -5.88
CA VAL A 333 -17.79 23.26 -6.15
C VAL A 333 -18.96 23.82 -6.96
N ASP A 334 -19.54 24.94 -6.56
CA ASP A 334 -20.71 25.56 -7.20
C ASP A 334 -21.87 24.56 -7.40
N GLY A 335 -22.12 23.69 -6.42
CA GLY A 335 -23.16 22.66 -6.45
C GLY A 335 -22.88 21.49 -7.39
N LYS A 336 -21.73 21.44 -8.05
CA LYS A 336 -21.34 20.34 -8.94
C LYS A 336 -20.28 19.46 -8.29
N VAL A 337 -20.44 18.15 -8.41
CA VAL A 337 -19.44 17.19 -7.91
C VAL A 337 -18.12 17.37 -8.66
N SER A 338 -17.06 17.57 -7.89
CA SER A 338 -15.67 17.68 -8.37
C SER A 338 -14.90 16.38 -8.19
N ASP A 339 -14.99 15.75 -7.01
CA ASP A 339 -14.30 14.47 -6.71
C ASP A 339 -15.13 13.62 -5.74
N VAL A 340 -14.96 12.32 -5.80
CA VAL A 340 -15.58 11.34 -4.89
C VAL A 340 -14.54 10.36 -4.42
N LYS A 341 -14.48 10.13 -3.10
CA LYS A 341 -13.63 9.10 -2.49
C LYS A 341 -14.46 8.17 -1.63
N GLU A 342 -14.12 6.90 -1.67
CA GLU A 342 -14.70 5.90 -0.79
C GLU A 342 -13.57 5.15 -0.07
N MET A 343 -13.72 4.94 1.23
CA MET A 343 -12.77 4.21 2.04
C MET A 343 -13.46 3.32 3.04
N THR A 344 -12.85 2.19 3.33
CA THR A 344 -13.26 1.26 4.38
C THR A 344 -12.44 1.52 5.63
N PHE A 345 -13.05 1.41 6.81
CA PHE A 345 -12.37 1.52 8.10
C PHE A 345 -13.03 0.65 9.16
N GLY A 346 -12.35 0.43 10.27
CA GLY A 346 -12.90 -0.28 11.43
C GLY A 346 -12.79 0.55 12.70
N ILE A 347 -13.81 0.46 13.57
CA ILE A 347 -13.79 1.10 14.87
C ILE A 347 -13.11 0.14 15.86
N LYS A 348 -11.95 0.54 16.37
CA LYS A 348 -11.13 -0.23 17.30
C LYS A 348 -10.20 0.68 18.09
N LYS A 349 -9.60 0.13 19.15
CA LYS A 349 -8.52 0.77 19.92
C LYS A 349 -7.42 -0.25 20.17
N TYR A 350 -6.21 0.04 19.69
CA TYR A 350 -5.01 -0.70 20.07
C TYR A 350 -4.38 -0.11 21.33
N GLU A 351 -3.88 -0.98 22.20
CA GLU A 351 -3.05 -0.60 23.35
C GLU A 351 -1.90 -1.61 23.47
N TYR A 352 -0.77 -1.16 23.99
CA TYR A 352 0.45 -1.95 24.11
C TYR A 352 1.01 -1.80 25.50
N LYS A 353 1.29 -2.91 26.18
CA LYS A 353 1.79 -2.91 27.56
C LYS A 353 2.88 -3.95 27.71
N MET A 354 3.89 -3.64 28.52
CA MET A 354 4.82 -4.67 29.00
C MET A 354 4.11 -5.46 30.10
N VAL A 355 4.00 -6.75 29.90
CA VAL A 355 3.34 -7.67 30.85
C VAL A 355 4.29 -8.82 31.13
N ASP A 356 4.48 -9.15 32.39
CA ASP A 356 5.32 -10.28 32.77
C ASP A 356 4.74 -11.59 32.22
N ASN A 357 5.58 -12.37 31.59
CA ASN A 357 5.24 -13.73 31.18
C ASN A 357 5.19 -14.68 32.40
N VAL A 358 4.92 -15.95 32.16
CA VAL A 358 4.76 -16.96 33.22
C VAL A 358 6.02 -17.21 34.08
N VAL A 359 7.18 -16.72 33.62
CA VAL A 359 8.46 -16.82 34.34
C VAL A 359 8.99 -15.46 34.82
N GLY A 360 8.18 -14.42 34.76
CA GLY A 360 8.48 -13.09 35.30
C GLY A 360 9.32 -12.18 34.37
N TYR A 361 9.37 -12.46 33.07
CA TYR A 361 10.00 -11.54 32.10
C TYR A 361 8.98 -10.63 31.45
N PRO A 362 9.24 -9.31 31.34
CA PRO A 362 8.36 -8.38 30.66
C PRO A 362 8.34 -8.63 29.15
N VAL A 363 7.16 -8.80 28.58
CA VAL A 363 6.90 -9.05 27.16
C VAL A 363 5.93 -8.02 26.62
N LEU A 364 6.23 -7.47 25.45
CA LEU A 364 5.31 -6.59 24.74
C LEU A 364 4.01 -7.33 24.43
N THR A 365 2.93 -6.86 25.00
CA THR A 365 1.62 -7.48 24.90
C THR A 365 0.64 -6.53 24.23
N PHE A 366 -0.10 -7.05 23.28
CA PHE A 366 -1.12 -6.33 22.52
C PHE A 366 -2.48 -6.45 23.20
N PHE A 367 -3.19 -5.34 23.22
CA PHE A 367 -4.60 -5.28 23.60
C PHE A 367 -5.36 -4.63 22.45
N ILE A 368 -6.55 -5.12 22.18
CA ILE A 368 -7.49 -4.48 21.28
C ILE A 368 -8.85 -4.36 21.97
N ASN A 369 -9.43 -3.17 21.94
CA ASN A 369 -10.70 -2.87 22.61
C ASN A 369 -10.69 -3.31 24.09
N GLY A 370 -9.54 -3.16 24.77
CA GLY A 370 -9.34 -3.57 26.16
C GLY A 370 -9.06 -5.06 26.38
N GLN A 371 -9.21 -5.91 25.37
CA GLN A 371 -8.96 -7.35 25.48
C GLN A 371 -7.50 -7.68 25.18
N LYS A 372 -6.84 -8.43 26.07
CA LYS A 372 -5.51 -8.99 25.83
C LYS A 372 -5.54 -9.98 24.66
N ILE A 373 -4.62 -9.83 23.70
CA ILE A 373 -4.54 -10.67 22.52
C ILE A 373 -3.31 -11.58 22.63
N TYR A 374 -3.51 -12.86 22.38
CA TYR A 374 -2.42 -13.80 22.10
C TYR A 374 -2.16 -13.82 20.58
N LEU A 375 -0.97 -13.41 20.19
CA LEU A 375 -0.59 -13.34 18.78
C LEU A 375 -0.28 -14.73 18.24
N LYS A 376 -0.88 -15.07 17.10
CA LYS A 376 -0.69 -16.33 16.40
C LYS A 376 -0.48 -16.00 14.92
N GLY A 377 0.69 -16.29 14.39
CA GLY A 377 0.99 -15.96 13.01
C GLY A 377 2.43 -16.25 12.62
N GLY A 378 2.85 -15.69 11.50
CA GLY A 378 4.18 -15.88 10.95
C GLY A 378 4.63 -14.72 10.08
N ASN A 379 5.87 -14.79 9.60
CA ASN A 379 6.42 -13.87 8.62
C ASN A 379 5.81 -14.12 7.24
N TRP A 380 5.64 -13.03 6.51
CA TRP A 380 5.33 -13.02 5.09
C TRP A 380 6.45 -12.26 4.38
N GLY A 381 7.29 -12.98 3.67
CA GLY A 381 8.39 -12.39 2.92
C GLY A 381 7.91 -11.93 1.54
N MET A 382 7.43 -12.86 0.72
CA MET A 382 6.88 -12.60 -0.60
C MET A 382 5.98 -13.76 -1.01
N SER A 383 4.92 -13.49 -1.75
CA SER A 383 3.96 -14.52 -2.12
C SER A 383 4.51 -15.48 -3.18
N GLU A 384 5.15 -14.93 -4.20
CA GLU A 384 5.82 -15.69 -5.26
C GLU A 384 6.69 -14.74 -6.13
N TYR A 385 7.57 -15.31 -6.99
CA TYR A 385 8.59 -14.56 -7.74
C TYR A 385 8.05 -13.54 -8.75
N LEU A 386 6.85 -13.75 -9.25
CA LEU A 386 6.28 -12.98 -10.35
C LEU A 386 5.28 -11.92 -9.88
N LEU A 387 5.09 -11.76 -8.57
CA LEU A 387 4.08 -10.90 -7.94
C LEU A 387 2.65 -11.15 -8.46
N ARG A 388 2.33 -12.38 -8.84
CA ARG A 388 0.97 -12.80 -9.23
C ARG A 388 0.13 -13.11 -8.00
N CYS A 389 -0.10 -12.09 -7.18
CA CYS A 389 -0.66 -12.24 -5.84
C CYS A 389 -2.10 -11.76 -5.73
N GLN A 390 -2.57 -10.95 -6.68
CA GLN A 390 -3.85 -10.25 -6.61
C GLN A 390 -5.06 -11.18 -6.75
N GLY A 391 -6.22 -10.68 -6.36
CA GLY A 391 -7.48 -11.38 -6.49
C GLY A 391 -7.55 -12.63 -5.63
N LYS A 392 -7.90 -13.73 -6.26
CA LYS A 392 -8.11 -15.03 -5.59
C LYS A 392 -6.89 -15.53 -4.82
N GLU A 393 -5.68 -15.15 -5.21
CA GLU A 393 -4.46 -15.57 -4.52
C GLU A 393 -4.37 -14.95 -3.12
N TYR A 394 -4.51 -13.64 -3.01
CA TYR A 394 -4.55 -12.99 -1.69
C TYR A 394 -5.74 -13.47 -0.87
N GLU A 395 -6.93 -13.51 -1.46
CA GLU A 395 -8.14 -13.97 -0.77
C GLU A 395 -7.92 -15.35 -0.15
N THR A 396 -7.46 -16.31 -0.96
CA THR A 396 -7.25 -17.69 -0.52
C THR A 396 -6.22 -17.78 0.60
N LYS A 397 -5.09 -17.10 0.46
CA LYS A 397 -4.00 -17.16 1.44
C LYS A 397 -4.42 -16.56 2.78
N ILE A 398 -5.05 -15.38 2.77
CA ILE A 398 -5.49 -14.72 4.02
C ILE A 398 -6.65 -15.50 4.66
N ARG A 399 -7.59 -16.01 3.88
CA ARG A 399 -8.67 -16.86 4.38
C ARG A 399 -8.14 -18.13 5.04
N LEU A 400 -7.13 -18.77 4.46
CA LEU A 400 -6.49 -19.96 5.06
C LEU A 400 -5.80 -19.62 6.39
N HIS A 401 -5.18 -18.45 6.53
CA HIS A 401 -4.65 -18.00 7.82
C HIS A 401 -5.75 -17.91 8.87
N LYS A 402 -6.92 -17.34 8.51
CA LYS A 402 -8.08 -17.32 9.38
C LYS A 402 -8.54 -18.73 9.77
N GLU A 403 -8.68 -19.62 8.80
CA GLU A 403 -9.13 -21.00 9.02
C GLU A 403 -8.17 -21.80 9.91
N MET A 404 -6.87 -21.53 9.81
CA MET A 404 -5.84 -22.09 10.71
C MET A 404 -5.80 -21.41 12.08
N ASN A 405 -6.75 -20.54 12.39
CA ASN A 405 -6.83 -19.77 13.64
C ASN A 405 -5.65 -18.81 13.88
N TYR A 406 -4.98 -18.37 12.83
CA TYR A 406 -4.04 -17.28 12.94
C TYR A 406 -4.79 -15.94 13.03
N ASN A 407 -4.15 -14.96 13.66
CA ASN A 407 -4.69 -13.62 13.83
C ASN A 407 -3.69 -12.52 13.49
N MET A 408 -2.48 -12.85 13.06
CA MET A 408 -1.45 -11.88 12.67
C MET A 408 -0.59 -12.42 11.53
N ILE A 409 -0.20 -11.51 10.65
CA ILE A 409 0.87 -11.69 9.65
C ILE A 409 1.86 -10.56 9.86
N ARG A 410 3.16 -10.89 9.93
CA ARG A 410 4.21 -9.88 9.84
C ARG A 410 4.70 -9.78 8.41
N LEU A 411 4.61 -8.58 7.85
CA LEU A 411 5.21 -8.27 6.55
C LEU A 411 6.70 -7.98 6.76
N TRP A 412 7.50 -9.05 6.72
CA TRP A 412 8.94 -8.95 6.86
C TRP A 412 9.51 -7.99 5.83
N THR A 413 10.22 -6.96 6.32
CA THR A 413 10.80 -5.87 5.55
C THR A 413 9.82 -5.13 4.62
N GLY A 414 8.52 -5.11 4.96
CA GLY A 414 7.53 -4.29 4.27
C GLY A 414 7.24 -4.67 2.82
N CYS A 415 7.26 -5.96 2.52
CA CYS A 415 7.28 -6.49 1.15
C CYS A 415 5.94 -6.46 0.38
N VAL A 416 4.83 -6.06 1.00
CA VAL A 416 3.51 -6.01 0.34
C VAL A 416 3.05 -4.58 0.13
N THR A 417 2.71 -4.26 -1.10
CA THR A 417 2.30 -2.92 -1.55
C THR A 417 0.84 -2.84 -1.97
N ASP A 418 0.19 -3.99 -2.23
CA ASP A 418 -1.17 -4.04 -2.76
C ASP A 418 -2.19 -3.75 -1.65
N ASP A 419 -3.06 -2.77 -1.85
CA ASP A 419 -4.14 -2.44 -0.92
C ASP A 419 -5.06 -3.64 -0.68
N GLU A 420 -5.28 -4.44 -1.71
CA GLU A 420 -6.12 -5.66 -1.67
C GLU A 420 -5.67 -6.65 -0.59
N PHE A 421 -4.37 -6.79 -0.33
CA PHE A 421 -3.88 -7.61 0.77
C PHE A 421 -4.43 -7.15 2.12
N TYR A 422 -4.40 -5.84 2.35
CA TYR A 422 -4.89 -5.25 3.60
C TYR A 422 -6.42 -5.30 3.68
N ASP A 423 -7.13 -5.16 2.56
CA ASP A 423 -8.59 -5.32 2.50
C ASP A 423 -9.01 -6.74 2.95
N TYR A 424 -8.30 -7.77 2.52
CA TYR A 424 -8.56 -9.13 2.98
C TYR A 424 -8.16 -9.34 4.44
N CYS A 425 -7.08 -8.74 4.90
CA CYS A 425 -6.71 -8.75 6.33
C CYS A 425 -7.80 -8.10 7.20
N ASP A 426 -8.33 -6.96 6.77
CA ASP A 426 -9.44 -6.28 7.42
C ASP A 426 -10.69 -7.16 7.48
N LYS A 427 -11.06 -7.76 6.36
CA LYS A 427 -12.23 -8.61 6.21
C LYS A 427 -12.17 -9.88 7.04
N TYR A 428 -11.00 -10.48 7.16
CA TYR A 428 -10.82 -11.75 7.86
C TYR A 428 -10.31 -11.62 9.29
N GLY A 429 -10.05 -10.40 9.75
CA GLY A 429 -9.56 -10.15 11.11
C GLY A 429 -8.11 -10.58 11.31
N ILE A 430 -7.28 -10.48 10.29
CA ILE A 430 -5.86 -10.78 10.40
C ILE A 430 -5.09 -9.50 10.64
N MET A 431 -4.53 -9.34 11.83
CA MET A 431 -3.69 -8.19 12.15
C MET A 431 -2.41 -8.19 11.32
N VAL A 432 -1.89 -7.02 11.04
CA VAL A 432 -0.66 -6.83 10.26
C VAL A 432 0.39 -6.13 11.11
N TRP A 433 1.52 -6.80 11.29
CA TRP A 433 2.76 -6.19 11.74
C TRP A 433 3.50 -5.70 10.49
N ASN A 434 3.60 -4.40 10.30
CA ASN A 434 4.07 -3.81 9.05
C ASN A 434 5.47 -3.18 9.21
N ASP A 435 6.49 -3.86 8.69
CA ASP A 435 7.86 -3.37 8.70
C ASP A 435 8.06 -2.25 7.66
N PHE A 436 9.00 -1.35 7.94
CA PHE A 436 9.69 -0.57 6.91
C PHE A 436 10.84 -1.40 6.32
N TRP A 437 11.51 -0.91 5.26
CA TRP A 437 12.39 -1.68 4.37
C TRP A 437 13.84 -1.83 4.87
N LEU A 438 14.04 -1.94 6.17
CA LEU A 438 15.35 -1.99 6.79
C LEU A 438 15.55 -3.31 7.54
N TYR A 439 16.80 -3.76 7.64
CA TYR A 439 17.14 -4.97 8.37
C TYR A 439 18.59 -4.94 8.91
N VAL A 440 18.98 -5.95 9.68
CA VAL A 440 20.20 -5.98 10.47
C VAL A 440 21.49 -5.60 9.73
N ALA A 441 21.64 -6.00 8.47
CA ALA A 441 22.81 -5.67 7.67
C ALA A 441 22.72 -4.27 7.02
N TYR A 442 21.52 -3.74 6.84
CA TYR A 442 21.24 -2.47 6.14
C TYR A 442 20.17 -1.67 6.87
N ASN A 443 20.60 -1.01 7.95
CA ASN A 443 19.73 -0.17 8.76
C ASN A 443 19.72 1.30 8.30
N ASP A 444 20.38 1.59 7.21
CA ASP A 444 20.54 2.91 6.62
C ASP A 444 20.34 2.85 5.09
N VAL A 445 20.08 3.97 4.46
CA VAL A 445 19.82 4.06 3.01
C VAL A 445 20.69 5.12 2.35
N ALA A 446 21.01 4.93 1.08
CA ALA A 446 21.76 5.93 0.29
C ALA A 446 20.93 7.17 -0.04
N GLN A 447 19.60 7.03 -0.09
CA GLN A 447 18.66 8.08 -0.47
C GLN A 447 17.62 8.31 0.64
N PRO A 448 17.98 8.99 1.74
CA PRO A 448 17.09 9.19 2.89
C PRO A 448 15.77 9.89 2.53
N GLU A 449 15.80 10.87 1.64
CA GLU A 449 14.59 11.61 1.26
C GLU A 449 13.61 10.74 0.44
N ALA A 450 14.12 9.87 -0.42
CA ALA A 450 13.28 8.88 -1.10
C ALA A 450 12.66 7.89 -0.12
N PHE A 451 13.44 7.43 0.88
CA PHE A 451 12.93 6.56 1.95
C PHE A 451 11.82 7.26 2.74
N LYS A 452 12.05 8.49 3.17
CA LYS A 452 11.08 9.29 3.92
C LYS A 452 9.78 9.52 3.13
N ALA A 453 9.88 9.83 1.84
CA ALA A 453 8.72 10.01 0.97
C ALA A 453 7.89 8.72 0.85
N ASN A 454 8.56 7.57 0.65
CA ASN A 454 7.88 6.27 0.61
C ASN A 454 7.25 5.90 1.95
N ALA A 455 7.93 6.15 3.06
CA ALA A 455 7.40 5.87 4.40
C ALA A 455 6.16 6.70 4.72
N LEU A 456 6.18 7.98 4.37
CA LEU A 456 5.03 8.88 4.52
C LEU A 456 3.84 8.42 3.69
N ASP A 457 4.06 8.11 2.41
CA ASP A 457 2.99 7.66 1.52
C ASP A 457 2.42 6.31 1.97
N LYS A 458 3.27 5.38 2.42
CA LYS A 458 2.85 4.10 3.00
C LYS A 458 1.89 4.29 4.17
N VAL A 459 2.21 5.15 5.12
CA VAL A 459 1.35 5.38 6.30
C VAL A 459 0.04 6.05 5.88
N ARG A 460 0.08 7.08 5.05
CA ARG A 460 -1.12 7.79 4.56
C ARG A 460 -2.05 6.89 3.78
N ARG A 461 -1.50 6.04 2.92
CA ARG A 461 -2.25 5.06 2.13
C ARG A 461 -2.94 4.03 3.00
N LEU A 462 -2.25 3.52 4.02
CA LEU A 462 -2.69 2.35 4.75
C LEU A 462 -3.39 2.63 6.10
N ARG A 463 -3.35 3.85 6.61
CA ARG A 463 -3.84 4.18 7.96
C ARG A 463 -5.34 3.95 8.20
N ASN A 464 -6.17 3.82 7.14
CA ASN A 464 -7.58 3.46 7.29
C ASN A 464 -7.78 1.98 7.61
N HIS A 465 -6.82 1.09 7.31
CA HIS A 465 -6.95 -0.34 7.56
C HIS A 465 -6.90 -0.66 9.06
N PRO A 466 -7.99 -1.18 9.64
CA PRO A 466 -8.02 -1.55 11.05
C PRO A 466 -7.10 -2.73 11.38
N SER A 467 -6.76 -3.56 10.41
CA SER A 467 -5.87 -4.70 10.57
C SER A 467 -4.43 -4.31 10.90
N ILE A 468 -3.95 -3.13 10.47
CA ILE A 468 -2.60 -2.70 10.82
C ILE A 468 -2.51 -2.50 12.33
N ALA A 469 -1.70 -3.34 12.98
CA ALA A 469 -1.57 -3.36 14.43
C ALA A 469 -0.30 -2.66 14.93
N ILE A 470 0.75 -2.61 14.13
CA ILE A 470 2.04 -2.04 14.54
C ILE A 470 2.86 -1.62 13.32
N TRP A 471 3.60 -0.53 13.47
CA TRP A 471 4.62 -0.09 12.53
C TRP A 471 6.00 -0.45 13.07
N CYS A 472 6.84 -1.12 12.28
CA CYS A 472 8.17 -1.55 12.71
C CYS A 472 9.27 -0.93 11.86
N GLY A 473 10.25 -0.30 12.50
CA GLY A 473 11.32 0.43 11.83
C GLY A 473 12.27 -0.45 11.04
N ALA A 474 12.79 -1.50 11.67
CA ALA A 474 13.74 -2.40 11.02
C ALA A 474 13.69 -3.82 11.60
N ASN A 475 14.04 -4.79 10.77
CA ASN A 475 14.21 -6.18 11.19
C ASN A 475 15.54 -6.35 11.96
N GLU A 476 15.45 -6.81 13.20
CA GLU A 476 16.56 -7.21 14.07
C GLU A 476 17.59 -6.11 14.41
N THR A 477 17.30 -4.89 14.07
CA THR A 477 18.14 -3.72 14.37
C THR A 477 17.29 -2.47 14.47
N HIS A 478 17.92 -1.36 14.85
CA HIS A 478 17.30 -0.03 14.75
C HIS A 478 17.65 0.62 13.41
N PRO A 479 16.74 1.39 12.81
CA PRO A 479 17.11 2.31 11.74
C PRO A 479 18.26 3.24 12.14
N ALA A 480 18.97 3.79 11.18
CA ALA A 480 19.90 4.89 11.46
C ALA A 480 19.18 6.00 12.23
N PRO A 481 19.83 6.69 13.19
CA PRO A 481 19.15 7.57 14.14
C PRO A 481 18.26 8.65 13.49
N ASP A 482 18.69 9.20 12.37
CA ASP A 482 17.92 10.21 11.62
C ASP A 482 16.65 9.60 10.98
N LEU A 483 16.71 8.37 10.53
CA LEU A 483 15.57 7.65 9.98
C LEU A 483 14.62 7.17 11.09
N ASP A 484 15.14 6.69 12.20
CA ASP A 484 14.32 6.24 13.35
C ASP A 484 13.53 7.41 13.94
N ASN A 485 14.19 8.56 14.15
CA ASN A 485 13.54 9.76 14.63
C ASN A 485 12.45 10.24 13.65
N TYR A 486 12.77 10.26 12.35
CA TYR A 486 11.80 10.64 11.33
C TYR A 486 10.57 9.73 11.35
N LEU A 487 10.76 8.40 11.38
CA LEU A 487 9.65 7.45 11.41
C LEU A 487 8.77 7.64 12.64
N ARG A 488 9.37 7.85 13.80
CA ARG A 488 8.67 8.10 15.06
C ARG A 488 7.81 9.36 15.00
N GLU A 489 8.37 10.46 14.56
CA GLU A 489 7.68 11.75 14.44
C GLU A 489 6.60 11.72 13.35
N MET A 490 6.90 11.10 12.22
CA MET A 490 5.97 10.96 11.10
C MET A 490 4.75 10.13 11.50
N ILE A 491 4.94 9.00 12.19
CA ILE A 491 3.83 8.16 12.65
C ILE A 491 3.01 8.89 13.73
N ALA A 492 3.66 9.59 14.65
CA ALA A 492 2.95 10.42 15.62
C ALA A 492 2.05 11.46 14.94
N LYS A 493 2.51 12.06 13.85
CA LYS A 493 1.76 13.08 13.10
C LYS A 493 0.69 12.49 12.19
N GLU A 494 1.00 11.44 11.44
CA GLU A 494 0.14 10.94 10.36
C GLU A 494 -0.80 9.82 10.81
N ASP A 495 -0.47 9.12 11.89
CA ASP A 495 -1.27 8.03 12.49
C ASP A 495 -1.72 8.36 13.93
N ASN A 496 -1.42 9.57 14.42
CA ASN A 496 -1.79 10.06 15.76
C ASN A 496 -1.38 9.12 16.90
N ASN A 497 -0.35 8.30 16.72
CA ASN A 497 0.05 7.21 17.61
C ASN A 497 -1.08 6.21 17.95
N ASP A 498 -2.09 6.09 17.09
CA ASP A 498 -3.14 5.07 17.24
C ASP A 498 -2.57 3.66 17.14
N ARG A 499 -1.42 3.51 16.45
CA ARG A 499 -0.59 2.31 16.42
C ARG A 499 0.80 2.63 16.92
N MET A 500 1.37 1.66 17.65
CA MET A 500 2.73 1.76 18.13
C MET A 500 3.71 1.81 16.97
N TYR A 501 4.70 2.70 17.06
CA TYR A 501 5.94 2.59 16.31
C TYR A 501 6.97 1.85 17.14
N LYS A 502 7.44 0.72 16.65
CA LYS A 502 8.51 -0.09 17.23
C LYS A 502 9.75 0.01 16.35
N SER A 503 10.84 0.56 16.87
CA SER A 503 12.06 0.80 16.11
C SER A 503 12.72 -0.51 15.62
N CYS A 504 12.74 -1.54 16.46
CA CYS A 504 13.38 -2.82 16.21
C CYS A 504 12.41 -3.98 16.43
N SER A 505 12.42 -4.98 15.55
CA SER A 505 11.49 -6.12 15.65
C SER A 505 11.76 -7.04 16.84
N ASN A 506 13.00 -7.18 17.30
CA ASN A 506 13.44 -8.21 18.25
C ASN A 506 13.77 -7.68 19.66
N GLN A 507 13.10 -6.67 20.16
CA GLN A 507 13.28 -6.15 21.52
C GLN A 507 11.98 -6.29 22.34
N ASP A 508 12.00 -5.82 23.60
CA ASP A 508 10.82 -5.78 24.48
C ASP A 508 10.29 -7.19 24.80
N GLY A 509 11.19 -8.13 25.07
CA GLY A 509 10.85 -9.52 25.36
C GLY A 509 10.37 -10.32 24.16
N LEU A 510 10.41 -9.75 22.95
CA LEU A 510 10.16 -10.48 21.73
C LEU A 510 11.42 -11.26 21.34
N SER A 511 11.23 -12.46 20.78
CA SER A 511 12.35 -13.28 20.35
C SER A 511 13.16 -12.58 19.26
N GLY A 512 14.46 -12.79 19.28
CA GLY A 512 15.33 -12.48 18.15
C GLY A 512 15.08 -13.42 16.98
N SER A 513 16.03 -13.47 16.08
CA SER A 513 15.97 -14.21 14.83
C SER A 513 16.07 -15.73 14.96
N GLY A 514 15.81 -16.29 16.12
CA GLY A 514 15.81 -17.71 16.34
C GLY A 514 17.19 -18.30 16.64
N TRP A 515 17.27 -19.60 16.59
CA TRP A 515 18.47 -20.37 16.94
C TRP A 515 19.38 -20.52 15.72
N TRP A 516 20.44 -19.73 15.68
CA TRP A 516 21.47 -19.84 14.64
C TRP A 516 22.41 -21.00 14.93
N GLY A 517 22.56 -21.91 13.99
CA GLY A 517 23.47 -23.03 14.14
C GLY A 517 22.89 -24.34 13.63
N ASN A 518 21.67 -24.38 13.17
CA ASN A 518 21.00 -25.51 12.52
C ASN A 518 21.36 -26.87 13.16
N GLN A 519 21.34 -26.89 14.48
CA GLN A 519 21.62 -28.14 15.18
C GLN A 519 20.43 -29.09 15.01
N PRO A 520 20.67 -30.39 14.79
CA PRO A 520 19.59 -31.37 14.69
C PRO A 520 18.76 -31.37 15.97
N PRO A 521 17.47 -31.66 15.92
CA PRO A 521 16.59 -31.71 17.09
C PRO A 521 17.16 -32.54 18.23
N ARG A 522 17.83 -33.63 17.92
CA ARG A 522 18.51 -34.50 18.89
C ARG A 522 19.53 -33.74 19.76
N HIS A 523 20.32 -32.83 19.18
CA HIS A 523 21.24 -31.99 19.91
C HIS A 523 20.56 -31.16 21.00
N HIS A 524 19.42 -30.59 20.70
CA HIS A 524 18.63 -29.79 21.65
C HIS A 524 18.10 -30.66 22.79
N PHE A 525 17.64 -31.87 22.51
CA PHE A 525 17.18 -32.81 23.54
C PHE A 525 18.33 -33.32 24.42
N GLU A 526 19.50 -33.58 23.84
CA GLU A 526 20.67 -34.08 24.56
C GLU A 526 21.34 -33.00 25.43
N THR A 527 21.39 -31.76 24.94
CA THR A 527 22.12 -30.68 25.65
C THR A 527 21.21 -29.89 26.61
N SER A 528 19.92 -29.75 26.30
CA SER A 528 19.00 -28.91 27.06
C SER A 528 17.94 -29.68 27.80
N GLY A 529 17.80 -30.98 27.53
CA GLY A 529 16.72 -31.81 28.06
C GLY A 529 15.35 -31.43 27.46
N SER A 530 14.43 -32.37 27.46
CA SER A 530 13.11 -32.21 26.83
C SER A 530 12.26 -31.06 27.36
N ASN A 531 12.52 -30.60 28.58
CA ASN A 531 11.78 -29.52 29.22
C ASN A 531 12.47 -28.16 29.12
N LEU A 532 13.74 -28.11 28.76
CA LEU A 532 14.53 -26.89 28.80
C LEU A 532 14.36 -26.06 27.54
N ALA A 533 14.11 -26.68 26.39
CA ALA A 533 13.94 -25.96 25.12
C ALA A 533 12.74 -25.02 25.10
N PHE A 534 11.76 -25.26 25.96
CA PHE A 534 10.48 -24.53 25.92
C PHE A 534 10.15 -23.75 27.20
N ASN A 535 10.86 -24.00 28.31
CA ASN A 535 10.41 -23.52 29.62
C ASN A 535 11.51 -22.91 30.49
N THR A 536 12.72 -22.65 30.02
CA THR A 536 13.77 -22.17 30.90
C THR A 536 14.19 -20.73 30.65
N PRO A 537 14.61 -20.02 31.72
CA PRO A 537 15.18 -18.68 31.61
C PRO A 537 16.49 -18.62 30.81
N ALA A 538 17.14 -19.75 30.59
CA ALA A 538 18.32 -19.82 29.71
C ALA A 538 17.99 -19.56 28.24
N TYR A 539 16.72 -19.73 27.90
CA TYR A 539 16.17 -19.35 26.60
C TYR A 539 15.00 -18.40 26.85
N PRO A 540 15.26 -17.14 27.22
CA PRO A 540 14.21 -16.16 27.48
C PRO A 540 13.28 -15.95 26.29
N TYR A 541 13.72 -16.32 25.11
CA TYR A 541 12.95 -16.29 23.87
C TYR A 541 12.04 -17.49 23.69
N GLY A 542 12.29 -18.60 24.39
CA GLY A 542 11.56 -19.86 24.17
C GLY A 542 10.08 -19.82 24.56
N ILE A 543 9.69 -18.88 25.40
CA ILE A 543 8.30 -18.72 25.84
C ILE A 543 7.53 -17.76 24.93
N ASP A 544 8.26 -16.96 24.18
CA ASP A 544 7.70 -16.01 23.23
C ASP A 544 7.48 -16.66 21.88
N TYR A 545 7.51 -17.96 21.81
CA TYR A 545 7.37 -18.75 20.60
C TYR A 545 6.08 -18.57 19.86
N GLY A 546 5.09 -17.97 20.47
CA GLY A 546 4.00 -17.43 19.69
C GLY A 546 4.48 -16.46 18.60
N LEU A 547 5.62 -15.80 18.86
CA LEU A 547 6.25 -14.90 17.89
C LEU A 547 7.42 -15.54 17.13
N SER A 548 8.06 -16.52 17.73
CA SER A 548 9.12 -17.31 17.07
C SER A 548 8.59 -18.18 15.95
N LEU A 549 7.35 -18.61 16.03
CA LEU A 549 6.61 -19.22 14.93
C LEU A 549 6.39 -18.23 13.77
N ILE A 550 6.61 -16.95 14.01
CA ILE A 550 6.70 -15.94 12.97
C ILE A 550 7.91 -16.15 12.06
N HIS A 551 8.83 -17.01 12.43
CA HIS A 551 10.05 -17.31 11.67
C HIS A 551 10.02 -18.67 10.96
N ILE A 552 8.90 -19.38 11.02
CA ILE A 552 8.76 -20.66 10.32
C ILE A 552 7.99 -20.48 9.02
#